data_dbac19ed6bdbf2fbc9cca42805ac74db
#
_entry.id   dbac19ed6bdbf2fbc9cca42805ac74db
#
_cell.length_a   1.000
_cell.length_b   1.000
_cell.length_c   1.000
_cell.angle_alpha   90.00
_cell.angle_beta   90.00
_cell.angle_gamma   90.00
#
_symmetry.space_group_name_H-M   'P 1'
#
loop_
_entity.id
_entity.type
_entity.pdbx_description
1 polymer ?
#
loop_
_entity_poly.entity_id
_entity_poly.type
_entity_poly.pdbx_seq_one_letter_code
_entity_poly.pdbx_strand_id
1 'polypeptide(L)'
;MRVTLAQISPKLNRTNLDDIISIIEANKNNSDIIVFPELALNGYLLQDKLYEDAWNIEELNSLKDLSKDVDIVVGAAIRDTDIFRNAALYFSKGELLSQHNKVHLPNYGMFEEARYFEAGNVFESFISQFGKISMIVCEDMWHEDVHRDLEKENPDYVVALVASPARGFSDNGLAIEDKWYDILKKVSLECNAKVIFVNRVGFEDGLGFWGGSCMVDNNGLMIEKMSLFKEEINTFNI
;
A
#
# COMPACT_ATOMS: atom_id res chain seq x y z
N MET A 1 17.38 6.31 -4.93
CA MET A 1 15.95 6.65 -5.23
C MET A 1 15.37 7.39 -4.05
N ARG A 2 14.66 8.51 -4.30
CA ARG A 2 13.95 9.28 -3.26
C ARG A 2 12.51 8.76 -3.19
N VAL A 3 12.15 8.20 -2.05
CA VAL A 3 10.82 7.61 -1.81
C VAL A 3 10.06 8.47 -0.82
N THR A 4 8.88 8.95 -1.19
CA THR A 4 7.97 9.60 -0.26
C THR A 4 6.96 8.60 0.26
N LEU A 5 6.94 8.39 1.57
CA LEU A 5 5.91 7.61 2.27
C LEU A 5 4.81 8.57 2.70
N ALA A 6 3.59 8.35 2.20
CA ALA A 6 2.41 9.13 2.55
C ALA A 6 1.57 8.38 3.59
N GLN A 7 1.93 8.51 4.86
CA GLN A 7 1.17 7.95 5.97
C GLN A 7 0.00 8.87 6.30
N ILE A 8 -1.15 8.59 5.69
CA ILE A 8 -2.35 9.43 5.73
C ILE A 8 -3.52 8.74 6.42
N SER A 9 -4.58 9.52 6.71
CA SER A 9 -5.86 9.05 7.25
C SER A 9 -6.97 9.19 6.20
N PRO A 10 -7.11 8.24 5.27
CA PRO A 10 -8.14 8.30 4.24
C PRO A 10 -9.54 8.27 4.86
N LYS A 11 -10.46 9.03 4.28
CA LYS A 11 -11.88 9.08 4.66
C LYS A 11 -12.67 8.03 3.88
N LEU A 12 -13.83 7.61 4.39
CA LEU A 12 -14.76 6.72 3.68
C LEU A 12 -15.53 7.46 2.58
N ASN A 13 -14.84 7.98 1.58
CA ASN A 13 -15.42 8.65 0.41
C ASN A 13 -14.39 8.90 -0.68
N ARG A 14 -14.86 9.33 -1.86
CA ARG A 14 -14.02 9.59 -3.04
C ARG A 14 -13.25 10.91 -3.00
N THR A 15 -13.48 11.79 -2.02
CA THR A 15 -12.74 13.08 -1.91
C THR A 15 -11.27 12.88 -1.57
N ASN A 16 -10.86 11.68 -1.17
CA ASN A 16 -9.46 11.34 -0.96
C ASN A 16 -8.60 11.57 -2.20
N LEU A 17 -9.17 11.48 -3.41
CA LEU A 17 -8.44 11.77 -4.64
C LEU A 17 -7.89 13.20 -4.66
N ASP A 18 -8.67 14.20 -4.20
CA ASP A 18 -8.23 15.59 -4.15
C ASP A 18 -7.11 15.79 -3.11
N ASP A 19 -7.23 15.13 -1.96
CA ASP A 19 -6.19 15.15 -0.92
C ASP A 19 -4.89 14.50 -1.45
N ILE A 20 -4.98 13.36 -2.14
CA ILE A 20 -3.84 12.65 -2.75
C ILE A 20 -3.18 13.50 -3.84
N ILE A 21 -3.96 14.12 -4.73
CA ILE A 21 -3.45 15.05 -5.76
C ILE A 21 -2.65 16.19 -5.10
N SER A 22 -3.20 16.77 -4.03
CA SER A 22 -2.53 17.86 -3.29
C SER A 22 -1.20 17.42 -2.69
N ILE A 23 -1.13 16.20 -2.14
CA ILE A 23 0.10 15.61 -1.59
C ILE A 23 1.12 15.38 -2.70
N ILE A 24 0.70 14.84 -3.85
CA ILE A 24 1.58 14.60 -5.00
C ILE A 24 2.16 15.92 -5.50
N GLU A 25 1.33 16.92 -5.73
CA GLU A 25 1.76 18.25 -6.20
C GLU A 25 2.77 18.90 -5.25
N ALA A 26 2.58 18.74 -3.93
CA ALA A 26 3.49 19.30 -2.93
C ALA A 26 4.86 18.60 -2.89
N ASN A 27 4.92 17.31 -3.30
CA ASN A 27 6.12 16.47 -3.09
C ASN A 27 6.82 16.03 -4.39
N LYS A 28 6.19 16.15 -5.56
CA LYS A 28 6.70 15.60 -6.84
C LYS A 28 8.10 16.09 -7.22
N ASN A 29 8.49 17.32 -6.86
CA ASN A 29 9.81 17.85 -7.16
C ASN A 29 10.94 17.27 -6.28
N ASN A 30 10.58 16.70 -5.13
CA ASN A 30 11.52 16.15 -4.15
C ASN A 30 11.49 14.62 -4.09
N SER A 31 10.64 13.99 -4.87
CA SER A 31 10.40 12.55 -4.87
C SER A 31 10.67 11.95 -6.24
N ASP A 32 11.13 10.72 -6.26
CA ASP A 32 11.19 9.90 -7.47
C ASP A 32 9.95 8.97 -7.54
N ILE A 33 9.43 8.58 -6.36
CA ILE A 33 8.21 7.80 -6.20
C ILE A 33 7.47 8.23 -4.92
N ILE A 34 6.13 8.31 -4.98
CA ILE A 34 5.27 8.58 -3.83
C ILE A 34 4.35 7.37 -3.61
N VAL A 35 4.37 6.83 -2.39
CA VAL A 35 3.63 5.61 -2.03
C VAL A 35 2.56 5.93 -0.99
N PHE A 36 1.32 5.57 -1.30
CA PHE A 36 0.14 5.70 -0.45
C PHE A 36 -0.29 4.33 0.10
N PRO A 37 -1.05 4.29 1.22
CA PRO A 37 -1.47 3.04 1.83
C PRO A 37 -2.56 2.30 1.05
N GLU A 38 -2.94 1.12 1.53
CA GLU A 38 -4.08 0.32 1.06
C GLU A 38 -5.37 1.13 1.12
N LEU A 39 -6.19 1.04 0.05
CA LEU A 39 -7.48 1.72 -0.10
C LEU A 39 -7.41 3.24 0.19
N ALA A 40 -6.27 3.87 -0.10
CA ALA A 40 -6.05 5.29 0.12
C ALA A 40 -7.07 6.18 -0.60
N LEU A 41 -7.54 5.76 -1.78
CA LEU A 41 -8.54 6.49 -2.57
C LEU A 41 -9.98 6.38 -2.04
N ASN A 42 -10.25 5.43 -1.10
CA ASN A 42 -11.62 5.08 -0.74
C ASN A 42 -11.90 5.11 0.77
N GLY A 43 -10.88 4.84 1.62
CA GLY A 43 -11.06 4.37 2.99
C GLY A 43 -11.25 2.85 3.03
N TYR A 44 -11.18 2.25 4.21
CA TYR A 44 -11.06 0.79 4.34
C TYR A 44 -12.41 0.07 4.49
N LEU A 45 -13.30 0.55 5.35
CA LEU A 45 -14.57 -0.11 5.67
C LEU A 45 -15.71 0.33 4.73
N LEU A 46 -15.54 0.10 3.43
CA LEU A 46 -16.49 0.55 2.42
C LEU A 46 -17.88 -0.09 2.52
N GLN A 47 -17.94 -1.39 2.79
CA GLN A 47 -19.20 -2.14 2.84
C GLN A 47 -20.09 -1.84 1.63
N ASP A 48 -21.35 -1.45 1.84
CA ASP A 48 -22.31 -1.15 0.77
C ASP A 48 -21.91 0.07 -0.07
N LYS A 49 -21.09 0.98 0.45
CA LYS A 49 -20.54 2.12 -0.29
C LYS A 49 -19.60 1.72 -1.42
N LEU A 50 -19.12 0.48 -1.44
CA LEU A 50 -18.25 -0.02 -2.50
C LEU A 50 -18.86 0.17 -3.89
N TYR A 51 -20.17 -0.01 -4.03
CA TYR A 51 -20.89 0.19 -5.30
C TYR A 51 -20.84 1.64 -5.82
N GLU A 52 -20.81 2.62 -4.90
CA GLU A 52 -20.78 4.04 -5.24
C GLU A 52 -19.36 4.58 -5.32
N ASP A 53 -18.47 4.10 -4.43
CA ASP A 53 -17.16 4.70 -4.20
C ASP A 53 -15.99 3.98 -4.91
N ALA A 54 -16.19 2.77 -5.47
CA ALA A 54 -15.15 2.12 -6.27
C ALA A 54 -14.85 2.89 -7.56
N TRP A 55 -13.59 2.85 -7.98
CA TRP A 55 -13.07 3.59 -9.13
C TRP A 55 -12.98 2.71 -10.38
N ASN A 56 -13.36 3.26 -11.53
CA ASN A 56 -12.87 2.74 -12.81
C ASN A 56 -11.51 3.38 -13.12
N ILE A 57 -10.62 2.66 -13.77
CA ILE A 57 -9.26 3.15 -14.08
C ILE A 57 -9.28 4.45 -14.88
N GLU A 58 -10.28 4.64 -15.74
CA GLU A 58 -10.46 5.83 -16.57
C GLU A 58 -10.80 7.09 -15.76
N GLU A 59 -11.31 6.93 -14.55
CA GLU A 59 -11.61 8.07 -13.65
C GLU A 59 -10.34 8.59 -12.96
N LEU A 60 -9.23 7.85 -13.01
CA LEU A 60 -7.94 8.18 -12.38
C LEU A 60 -6.96 8.87 -13.35
N ASN A 61 -7.46 9.53 -14.39
CA ASN A 61 -6.62 10.21 -15.38
C ASN A 61 -5.75 11.33 -14.77
N SER A 62 -6.20 11.97 -13.69
CA SER A 62 -5.39 12.95 -12.95
C SER A 62 -4.12 12.34 -12.37
N LEU A 63 -4.17 11.10 -11.87
CA LEU A 63 -2.99 10.38 -11.38
C LEU A 63 -2.06 9.98 -12.54
N LYS A 64 -2.62 9.57 -13.68
CA LYS A 64 -1.81 9.34 -14.90
C LYS A 64 -1.08 10.61 -15.31
N ASP A 65 -1.76 11.75 -15.36
CA ASP A 65 -1.13 13.02 -15.74
C ASP A 65 -0.01 13.42 -14.77
N LEU A 66 -0.23 13.32 -13.47
CA LEU A 66 0.78 13.60 -12.44
C LEU A 66 1.96 12.62 -12.50
N SER A 67 1.73 11.39 -12.92
CA SER A 67 2.79 10.37 -13.03
C SER A 67 3.78 10.63 -14.17
N LYS A 68 3.59 11.67 -14.97
CA LYS A 68 4.61 12.18 -15.91
C LYS A 68 5.81 12.81 -15.19
N ASP A 69 5.58 13.33 -13.98
CA ASP A 69 6.58 14.04 -13.18
C ASP A 69 7.20 13.17 -12.07
N VAL A 70 6.41 12.24 -11.49
CA VAL A 70 6.81 11.38 -10.36
C VAL A 70 6.05 10.08 -10.40
N ASP A 71 6.70 8.93 -10.11
CA ASP A 71 5.98 7.66 -10.05
C ASP A 71 5.05 7.64 -8.82
N ILE A 72 3.85 7.05 -8.97
CA ILE A 72 2.80 7.05 -7.95
C ILE A 72 2.35 5.62 -7.69
N VAL A 73 2.36 5.20 -6.40
CA VAL A 73 1.77 3.94 -5.96
C VAL A 73 0.62 4.24 -5.01
N VAL A 74 -0.58 3.76 -5.32
CA VAL A 74 -1.77 4.07 -4.54
C VAL A 74 -2.71 2.88 -4.41
N GLY A 75 -3.26 2.67 -3.20
CA GLY A 75 -4.28 1.65 -2.94
C GLY A 75 -5.68 2.16 -3.28
N ALA A 76 -6.47 1.33 -3.96
CA ALA A 76 -7.82 1.67 -4.39
C ALA A 76 -8.76 0.46 -4.44
N ALA A 77 -10.05 0.70 -4.21
CA ALA A 77 -11.11 -0.20 -4.63
C ALA A 77 -11.39 0.05 -6.12
N ILE A 78 -11.08 -0.94 -6.95
CA ILE A 78 -11.26 -0.86 -8.40
C ILE A 78 -12.47 -1.68 -8.83
N ARG A 79 -13.28 -1.08 -9.69
CA ARG A 79 -14.43 -1.73 -10.32
C ARG A 79 -14.11 -2.07 -11.77
N ASP A 80 -14.25 -3.34 -12.10
CA ASP A 80 -14.22 -3.84 -13.47
C ASP A 80 -15.56 -4.55 -13.75
N THR A 81 -16.44 -3.89 -14.50
CA THR A 81 -17.84 -4.32 -14.72
C THR A 81 -18.58 -4.53 -13.38
N ASP A 82 -18.84 -5.76 -12.99
CA ASP A 82 -19.51 -6.14 -11.74
C ASP A 82 -18.56 -6.73 -10.69
N ILE A 83 -17.25 -6.68 -10.96
CA ILE A 83 -16.20 -7.21 -10.07
C ILE A 83 -15.52 -6.04 -9.36
N PHE A 84 -15.34 -6.20 -8.03
CA PHE A 84 -14.61 -5.24 -7.21
C PHE A 84 -13.31 -5.87 -6.73
N ARG A 85 -12.22 -5.11 -6.80
CA ARG A 85 -10.87 -5.52 -6.38
C ARG A 85 -10.29 -4.54 -5.38
N ASN A 86 -9.68 -5.04 -4.31
CA ASN A 86 -8.75 -4.26 -3.50
C ASN A 86 -7.40 -4.29 -4.22
N ALA A 87 -6.95 -3.16 -4.76
CA ALA A 87 -5.82 -3.13 -5.68
C ALA A 87 -4.75 -2.10 -5.26
N ALA A 88 -3.50 -2.45 -5.54
CA ALA A 88 -2.38 -1.52 -5.63
C ALA A 88 -2.15 -1.14 -7.09
N LEU A 89 -2.08 0.16 -7.36
CA LEU A 89 -1.90 0.73 -8.69
C LEU A 89 -0.56 1.45 -8.77
N TYR A 90 0.22 1.18 -9.81
CA TYR A 90 1.46 1.87 -10.09
C TYR A 90 1.34 2.70 -11.36
N PHE A 91 1.39 4.02 -11.22
CA PHE A 91 1.38 4.96 -12.34
C PHE A 91 2.80 5.48 -12.59
N SER A 92 3.21 5.50 -13.85
CA SER A 92 4.50 6.03 -14.29
C SER A 92 4.40 6.57 -15.71
N LYS A 93 5.07 7.69 -16.00
CA LYS A 93 5.18 8.28 -17.34
C LYS A 93 3.84 8.53 -18.06
N GLY A 94 2.80 8.81 -17.29
CA GLY A 94 1.46 9.11 -17.82
C GLY A 94 0.58 7.88 -18.02
N GLU A 95 1.02 6.69 -17.61
CA GLU A 95 0.30 5.42 -17.79
C GLU A 95 0.13 4.66 -16.48
N LEU A 96 -0.89 3.80 -16.42
CA LEU A 96 -0.96 2.75 -15.41
C LEU A 96 0.02 1.63 -15.84
N LEU A 97 1.18 1.58 -15.19
CA LEU A 97 2.23 0.63 -15.53
C LEU A 97 1.94 -0.78 -15.01
N SER A 98 1.36 -0.89 -13.80
CA SER A 98 1.03 -2.16 -13.17
C SER A 98 -0.14 -2.03 -12.21
N GLN A 99 -0.90 -3.11 -12.07
CA GLN A 99 -1.97 -3.28 -11.08
C GLN A 99 -1.80 -4.64 -10.40
N HIS A 100 -1.70 -4.65 -9.09
CA HIS A 100 -1.78 -5.87 -8.28
C HIS A 100 -3.13 -5.90 -7.56
N ASN A 101 -3.89 -6.98 -7.73
CA ASN A 101 -5.13 -7.22 -7.02
C ASN A 101 -4.85 -8.13 -5.82
N LYS A 102 -5.24 -7.71 -4.62
CA LYS A 102 -5.06 -8.47 -3.38
C LYS A 102 -5.52 -9.91 -3.53
N VAL A 103 -4.63 -10.85 -3.24
CA VAL A 103 -4.88 -12.29 -3.41
C VAL A 103 -5.51 -12.89 -2.16
N HIS A 104 -5.00 -12.53 -0.99
CA HIS A 104 -5.51 -13.01 0.28
C HIS A 104 -6.45 -11.98 0.92
N LEU A 105 -7.75 -12.24 0.81
CA LEU A 105 -8.79 -11.40 1.40
C LEU A 105 -9.09 -11.88 2.81
N PRO A 106 -8.76 -11.12 3.88
CA PRO A 106 -9.07 -11.53 5.23
C PRO A 106 -10.57 -11.62 5.45
N ASN A 107 -11.01 -12.77 6.00
CA ASN A 107 -12.41 -13.05 6.30
C ASN A 107 -12.52 -13.68 7.68
N TYR A 108 -11.93 -13.03 8.68
CA TYR A 108 -11.89 -13.48 10.07
C TYR A 108 -11.96 -12.28 11.03
N GLY A 109 -12.49 -12.51 12.24
CA GLY A 109 -12.64 -11.47 13.25
C GLY A 109 -13.56 -10.36 12.76
N MET A 110 -13.01 -9.17 12.55
CA MET A 110 -13.73 -7.99 12.05
C MET A 110 -13.60 -7.79 10.53
N PHE A 111 -12.82 -8.64 9.86
CA PHE A 111 -12.59 -8.54 8.43
C PHE A 111 -13.59 -9.38 7.65
N GLU A 112 -14.20 -8.79 6.66
CA GLU A 112 -15.17 -9.40 5.75
C GLU A 112 -14.84 -9.10 4.29
N GLU A 113 -13.55 -8.94 3.93
CA GLU A 113 -13.15 -8.50 2.59
C GLU A 113 -13.65 -9.45 1.50
N ALA A 114 -13.60 -10.77 1.73
CA ALA A 114 -14.09 -11.77 0.78
C ALA A 114 -15.61 -11.69 0.49
N ARG A 115 -16.36 -10.91 1.27
CA ARG A 115 -17.78 -10.63 1.01
C ARG A 115 -17.98 -9.59 -0.08
N TYR A 116 -17.02 -8.68 -0.23
CA TYR A 116 -17.16 -7.49 -1.05
C TYR A 116 -16.21 -7.48 -2.25
N PHE A 117 -15.01 -8.00 -2.08
CA PHE A 117 -13.98 -8.05 -3.10
C PHE A 117 -13.79 -9.46 -3.66
N GLU A 118 -13.44 -9.53 -4.93
CA GLU A 118 -12.95 -10.76 -5.53
C GLU A 118 -11.43 -10.82 -5.45
N ALA A 119 -10.88 -11.96 -5.05
CA ALA A 119 -9.45 -12.17 -4.90
C ALA A 119 -8.70 -12.12 -6.23
N GLY A 120 -7.50 -11.55 -6.22
CA GLY A 120 -6.52 -11.74 -7.27
C GLY A 120 -6.00 -13.20 -7.29
N ASN A 121 -5.19 -13.52 -8.26
CA ASN A 121 -4.68 -14.88 -8.44
C ASN A 121 -3.19 -14.95 -8.82
N VAL A 122 -2.52 -13.80 -8.88
CA VAL A 122 -1.14 -13.69 -9.41
C VAL A 122 -0.35 -12.71 -8.56
N PHE A 123 0.93 -13.07 -8.31
CA PHE A 123 1.96 -12.18 -7.81
C PHE A 123 3.01 -12.02 -8.91
N GLU A 124 2.95 -10.93 -9.64
CA GLU A 124 3.89 -10.62 -10.70
C GLU A 124 4.68 -9.35 -10.39
N SER A 125 5.98 -9.41 -10.66
CA SER A 125 6.81 -8.23 -10.67
C SER A 125 6.77 -7.55 -12.04
N PHE A 126 7.02 -6.27 -12.06
CA PHE A 126 7.17 -5.50 -13.29
C PHE A 126 8.46 -4.68 -13.28
N ILE A 127 8.89 -4.24 -14.46
CA ILE A 127 10.07 -3.40 -14.59
C ILE A 127 9.67 -1.94 -14.59
N SER A 128 10.15 -1.20 -13.59
CA SER A 128 10.08 0.25 -13.51
C SER A 128 11.39 0.90 -13.96
N GLN A 129 11.44 2.23 -13.97
CA GLN A 129 12.69 2.95 -14.19
C GLN A 129 13.70 2.82 -13.04
N PHE A 130 13.28 2.30 -11.89
CA PHE A 130 14.11 2.14 -10.68
C PHE A 130 14.56 0.70 -10.44
N GLY A 131 14.11 -0.23 -11.24
CA GLY A 131 14.36 -1.67 -11.12
C GLY A 131 13.09 -2.49 -11.13
N LYS A 132 13.22 -3.75 -10.78
CA LYS A 132 12.11 -4.72 -10.71
C LYS A 132 11.34 -4.53 -9.41
N ILE A 133 10.03 -4.32 -9.51
CA ILE A 133 9.14 -4.04 -8.36
C ILE A 133 8.05 -5.09 -8.28
N SER A 134 7.78 -5.59 -7.06
CA SER A 134 6.56 -6.30 -6.70
C SER A 134 5.71 -5.43 -5.78
N MET A 135 4.41 -5.36 -6.05
CA MET A 135 3.44 -4.74 -5.13
C MET A 135 2.70 -5.82 -4.35
N ILE A 136 2.38 -5.54 -3.08
CA ILE A 136 1.63 -6.42 -2.19
C ILE A 136 0.60 -5.59 -1.44
N VAL A 137 -0.56 -6.19 -1.14
CA VAL A 137 -1.60 -5.53 -0.36
C VAL A 137 -1.85 -6.28 0.95
N CYS A 138 -1.40 -5.67 2.04
CA CYS A 138 -1.71 -5.98 3.45
C CYS A 138 -1.64 -7.48 3.80
N GLU A 139 -2.79 -8.19 3.81
CA GLU A 139 -2.90 -9.61 4.18
C GLU A 139 -1.99 -10.51 3.35
N ASP A 140 -1.72 -10.17 2.10
CA ASP A 140 -0.82 -10.94 1.23
C ASP A 140 0.54 -11.19 1.91
N MET A 141 1.06 -10.19 2.66
CA MET A 141 2.35 -10.27 3.31
C MET A 141 2.45 -11.37 4.40
N TRP A 142 1.31 -11.85 4.93
CA TRP A 142 1.29 -12.86 5.99
C TRP A 142 1.36 -14.30 5.48
N HIS A 143 1.32 -14.51 4.16
CA HIS A 143 1.18 -15.82 3.54
C HIS A 143 2.49 -16.32 2.91
N GLU A 144 2.88 -17.54 3.27
CA GLU A 144 4.12 -18.19 2.81
C GLU A 144 4.15 -18.48 1.30
N ASP A 145 3.01 -18.64 0.66
CA ASP A 145 2.91 -18.79 -0.80
C ASP A 145 3.32 -17.51 -1.52
N VAL A 146 2.93 -16.34 -0.96
CA VAL A 146 3.35 -15.03 -1.45
C VAL A 146 4.87 -14.86 -1.35
N HIS A 147 5.46 -15.21 -0.20
CA HIS A 147 6.91 -15.13 -0.01
C HIS A 147 7.65 -15.98 -1.03
N ARG A 148 7.18 -17.23 -1.29
CA ARG A 148 7.79 -18.09 -2.31
C ARG A 148 7.67 -17.55 -3.74
N ASP A 149 6.56 -16.88 -4.05
CA ASP A 149 6.39 -16.29 -5.36
C ASP A 149 7.23 -15.01 -5.53
N LEU A 150 7.33 -14.19 -4.49
CA LEU A 150 8.26 -13.06 -4.45
C LEU A 150 9.73 -13.51 -4.59
N GLU A 151 10.13 -14.58 -3.92
CA GLU A 151 11.48 -15.13 -4.05
C GLU A 151 11.78 -15.56 -5.48
N LYS A 152 10.83 -16.22 -6.17
CA LYS A 152 10.98 -16.61 -7.60
C LYS A 152 11.06 -15.39 -8.51
N GLU A 153 10.24 -14.38 -8.22
CA GLU A 153 10.25 -13.13 -8.97
C GLU A 153 11.54 -12.33 -8.78
N ASN A 154 12.20 -12.46 -7.63
CA ASN A 154 13.47 -11.79 -7.31
C ASN A 154 13.42 -10.28 -7.61
N PRO A 155 12.51 -9.51 -6.97
CA PRO A 155 12.39 -8.08 -7.18
C PRO A 155 13.54 -7.32 -6.51
N ASP A 156 13.86 -6.13 -7.01
CA ASP A 156 14.75 -5.18 -6.32
C ASP A 156 14.01 -4.49 -5.15
N TYR A 157 12.69 -4.29 -5.31
CA TYR A 157 11.83 -3.63 -4.33
C TYR A 157 10.51 -4.37 -4.16
N VAL A 158 10.10 -4.54 -2.91
CA VAL A 158 8.74 -4.96 -2.52
C VAL A 158 8.02 -3.75 -1.92
N VAL A 159 6.89 -3.34 -2.52
CA VAL A 159 6.09 -2.21 -2.05
C VAL A 159 4.80 -2.74 -1.43
N ALA A 160 4.68 -2.60 -0.11
CA ALA A 160 3.54 -3.09 0.67
C ALA A 160 2.60 -1.94 1.06
N LEU A 161 1.38 -1.96 0.51
CA LEU A 161 0.31 -1.03 0.84
C LEU A 161 -0.57 -1.66 1.92
N VAL A 162 -0.72 -0.98 3.06
CA VAL A 162 -1.30 -1.60 4.25
C VAL A 162 -2.35 -0.70 4.92
N ALA A 163 -3.39 -1.36 5.46
CA ALA A 163 -4.37 -0.80 6.37
C ALA A 163 -4.50 -1.72 7.61
N SER A 164 -3.41 -1.82 8.38
CA SER A 164 -3.34 -2.67 9.56
C SER A 164 -3.88 -1.95 10.79
N PRO A 165 -4.92 -2.49 11.47
CA PRO A 165 -5.41 -1.93 12.71
C PRO A 165 -4.42 -2.11 13.87
N ALA A 166 -4.44 -1.17 14.82
CA ALA A 166 -3.69 -1.25 16.05
C ALA A 166 -4.24 -2.35 16.96
N ARG A 167 -3.39 -3.29 17.37
CA ARG A 167 -3.76 -4.43 18.22
C ARG A 167 -2.64 -4.79 19.18
N GLY A 168 -3.04 -5.37 20.32
CA GLY A 168 -2.09 -5.85 21.31
C GLY A 168 -1.34 -4.72 22.00
N PHE A 169 -2.08 -3.74 22.51
CA PHE A 169 -1.53 -2.67 23.33
C PHE A 169 -0.92 -3.23 24.62
N SER A 170 0.28 -2.83 24.92
CA SER A 170 1.00 -3.15 26.14
C SER A 170 1.85 -1.96 26.58
N ASP A 171 2.46 -2.06 27.78
CA ASP A 171 3.40 -1.05 28.28
C ASP A 171 4.66 -0.93 27.37
N ASN A 172 4.93 -1.95 26.54
CA ASN A 172 6.08 -1.99 25.65
C ASN A 172 5.76 -1.60 24.19
N GLY A 173 4.53 -1.21 23.87
CA GLY A 173 4.11 -0.83 22.51
C GLY A 173 2.98 -1.67 21.95
N LEU A 174 2.99 -1.91 20.65
CA LEU A 174 1.97 -2.65 19.92
C LEU A 174 2.50 -4.00 19.44
N ALA A 175 1.89 -5.09 19.89
CA ALA A 175 2.31 -6.44 19.45
C ALA A 175 2.15 -6.64 17.93
N ILE A 176 1.20 -5.95 17.28
CA ILE A 176 1.03 -6.02 15.82
C ILE A 176 2.19 -5.35 15.09
N GLU A 177 2.76 -4.28 15.64
CA GLU A 177 3.92 -3.59 15.09
C GLU A 177 5.14 -4.52 15.02
N ASP A 178 5.46 -5.18 16.14
CA ASP A 178 6.58 -6.14 16.20
C ASP A 178 6.42 -7.25 15.15
N LYS A 179 5.22 -7.81 15.03
CA LYS A 179 4.93 -8.86 14.05
C LYS A 179 5.13 -8.39 12.62
N TRP A 180 4.69 -7.16 12.30
CA TRP A 180 4.91 -6.58 10.97
C TRP A 180 6.39 -6.44 10.67
N TYR A 181 7.17 -5.89 11.61
CA TYR A 181 8.61 -5.71 11.39
C TYR A 181 9.36 -7.04 11.24
N ASP A 182 8.96 -8.08 11.95
CA ASP A 182 9.53 -9.43 11.77
C ASP A 182 9.23 -9.96 10.35
N ILE A 183 8.02 -9.77 9.83
CA ILE A 183 7.66 -10.20 8.47
C ILE A 183 8.39 -9.37 7.41
N LEU A 184 8.45 -8.05 7.54
CA LEU A 184 9.16 -7.19 6.60
C LEU A 184 10.63 -7.57 6.51
N LYS A 185 11.27 -7.81 7.66
CA LYS A 185 12.64 -8.31 7.76
C LYS A 185 12.80 -9.68 7.08
N LYS A 186 11.88 -10.62 7.34
CA LYS A 186 11.89 -11.94 6.72
C LYS A 186 11.83 -11.83 5.20
N VAL A 187 10.85 -11.11 4.65
CA VAL A 187 10.69 -10.92 3.21
C VAL A 187 11.89 -10.26 2.57
N SER A 188 12.45 -9.23 3.21
CA SER A 188 13.64 -8.56 2.67
C SER A 188 14.84 -9.49 2.53
N LEU A 189 15.04 -10.39 3.51
CA LEU A 189 16.15 -11.36 3.50
C LEU A 189 15.90 -12.50 2.50
N GLU A 190 14.68 -13.05 2.45
CA GLU A 190 14.32 -14.17 1.55
C GLU A 190 14.37 -13.75 0.09
N CYS A 191 13.88 -12.55 -0.23
CA CYS A 191 13.85 -12.02 -1.60
C CYS A 191 15.12 -11.23 -1.97
N ASN A 192 16.04 -10.99 -1.02
CA ASN A 192 17.17 -10.06 -1.19
C ASN A 192 16.72 -8.68 -1.73
N ALA A 193 15.56 -8.23 -1.30
CA ALA A 193 14.88 -7.03 -1.78
C ALA A 193 14.79 -5.95 -0.69
N LYS A 194 14.73 -4.70 -1.11
CA LYS A 194 14.34 -3.61 -0.21
C LYS A 194 12.82 -3.58 -0.07
N VAL A 195 12.32 -3.41 1.16
CA VAL A 195 10.88 -3.38 1.43
C VAL A 195 10.44 -1.97 1.80
N ILE A 196 9.44 -1.46 1.10
CA ILE A 196 8.77 -0.18 1.35
C ILE A 196 7.39 -0.50 1.92
N PHE A 197 7.16 -0.18 3.19
CA PHE A 197 5.93 -0.46 3.90
C PHE A 197 5.19 0.84 4.21
N VAL A 198 3.96 1.00 3.70
CA VAL A 198 3.14 2.17 3.95
C VAL A 198 1.81 1.75 4.56
N ASN A 199 1.63 2.08 5.83
CA ASN A 199 0.42 1.81 6.60
C ASN A 199 -0.34 3.11 6.85
N ARG A 200 -1.66 3.06 6.76
CA ARG A 200 -2.52 4.20 7.10
C ARG A 200 -2.54 4.49 8.61
N VAL A 201 -2.98 5.69 8.95
CA VAL A 201 -3.35 6.10 10.32
C VAL A 201 -4.82 6.48 10.38
N GLY A 202 -5.26 6.99 11.55
CA GLY A 202 -6.60 7.49 11.80
C GLY A 202 -7.56 6.45 12.33
N PHE A 203 -8.81 6.83 12.43
CA PHE A 203 -9.90 5.99 12.96
C PHE A 203 -11.00 5.88 11.91
N GLU A 204 -11.57 4.67 11.80
CA GLU A 204 -12.67 4.39 10.90
C GLU A 204 -13.55 3.31 11.50
N ASP A 205 -14.83 3.65 11.77
CA ASP A 205 -15.82 2.74 12.36
C ASP A 205 -15.33 1.95 13.59
N GLY A 206 -14.67 2.64 14.51
CA GLY A 206 -14.12 2.04 15.74
C GLY A 206 -12.77 1.37 15.59
N LEU A 207 -12.21 1.26 14.39
CA LEU A 207 -10.86 0.76 14.14
C LEU A 207 -9.86 1.92 14.17
N GLY A 208 -8.81 1.77 14.99
CA GLY A 208 -7.66 2.66 14.97
C GLY A 208 -6.53 2.02 14.15
N PHE A 209 -5.94 2.79 13.23
CA PHE A 209 -4.80 2.38 12.42
C PHE A 209 -3.52 3.03 12.94
N TRP A 210 -2.45 2.25 13.04
CA TRP A 210 -1.29 2.65 13.83
C TRP A 210 -0.17 3.38 13.06
N GLY A 211 -0.17 3.35 11.73
CA GLY A 211 0.89 3.96 10.93
C GLY A 211 2.20 3.19 10.99
N GLY A 212 3.28 3.82 11.46
CA GLY A 212 4.59 3.19 11.58
C GLY A 212 5.17 2.76 10.23
N SER A 213 4.82 3.48 9.16
CA SER A 213 5.37 3.24 7.82
C SER A 213 6.89 3.27 7.87
N CYS A 214 7.53 2.38 7.11
CA CYS A 214 8.98 2.21 7.23
C CYS A 214 9.61 1.67 5.94
N MET A 215 10.93 1.67 5.92
CA MET A 215 11.73 1.02 4.87
C MET A 215 12.75 0.07 5.51
N VAL A 216 12.89 -1.10 4.90
CA VAL A 216 13.85 -2.15 5.30
C VAL A 216 14.78 -2.42 4.13
N ASP A 217 16.09 -2.45 4.39
CA ASP A 217 17.08 -2.79 3.36
C ASP A 217 17.12 -4.30 3.07
N ASN A 218 17.84 -4.71 2.03
CA ASN A 218 17.98 -6.12 1.65
C ASN A 218 18.79 -6.99 2.65
N ASN A 219 19.31 -6.39 3.73
CA ASN A 219 19.94 -7.12 4.85
C ASN A 219 18.99 -7.27 6.05
N GLY A 220 17.72 -6.88 5.91
CA GLY A 220 16.74 -6.93 6.98
C GLY A 220 16.88 -5.83 8.02
N LEU A 221 17.64 -4.77 7.72
CA LEU A 221 17.81 -3.63 8.61
C LEU A 221 16.74 -2.57 8.31
N MET A 222 16.01 -2.14 9.33
CA MET A 222 15.12 -0.99 9.23
C MET A 222 15.97 0.28 9.11
N ILE A 223 15.87 0.94 7.96
CA ILE A 223 16.64 2.15 7.63
C ILE A 223 15.88 3.43 7.93
N GLU A 224 14.55 3.40 7.83
CA GLU A 224 13.68 4.53 8.12
C GLU A 224 12.36 4.06 8.74
N LYS A 225 11.81 4.87 9.66
CA LYS A 225 10.53 4.60 10.35
C LYS A 225 9.80 5.89 10.67
N MET A 226 8.51 5.93 10.40
CA MET A 226 7.62 7.04 10.72
C MET A 226 6.94 6.85 12.08
N SER A 227 6.38 7.94 12.62
CA SER A 227 5.72 7.96 13.92
C SER A 227 4.45 7.10 13.93
N LEU A 228 4.09 6.56 15.10
CA LEU A 228 2.80 5.90 15.30
C LEU A 228 1.68 6.94 15.47
N PHE A 229 0.48 6.61 14.97
CA PHE A 229 -0.76 7.36 15.16
C PHE A 229 -0.75 8.82 14.68
N LYS A 230 0.19 9.17 13.82
CA LYS A 230 0.34 10.53 13.32
C LYS A 230 0.35 10.55 11.79
N GLU A 231 -0.40 11.47 11.18
CA GLU A 231 -0.24 11.73 9.75
C GLU A 231 1.12 12.35 9.49
N GLU A 232 1.87 11.75 8.59
CA GLU A 232 3.19 12.22 8.17
C GLU A 232 3.41 11.94 6.69
N ILE A 233 4.09 12.87 6.02
CA ILE A 233 4.52 12.72 4.64
C ILE A 233 6.01 13.06 4.62
N ASN A 234 6.84 12.04 4.48
CA ASN A 234 8.28 12.19 4.56
C ASN A 234 8.97 11.53 3.36
N THR A 235 10.00 12.20 2.85
CA THR A 235 10.84 11.70 1.75
C THR A 235 12.17 11.20 2.28
N PHE A 236 12.52 9.99 1.89
CA PHE A 236 13.74 9.30 2.31
C PHE A 236 14.55 8.84 1.09
N ASN A 237 15.84 8.56 1.30
CA ASN A 237 16.69 7.95 0.30
C ASN A 237 16.86 6.45 0.57
N ILE A 238 16.68 5.62 -0.46
CA ILE A 238 16.81 4.17 -0.38
C ILE A 238 17.77 3.63 -1.47
#